data_850650592223071f8b4e37ca4f4c4c8f
#
_entry.id   850650592223071f8b4e37ca4f4c4c8f
#
_cell.length_a   1.000
_cell.length_b   1.000
_cell.length_c   1.000
_cell.angle_alpha   90.00
_cell.angle_beta   90.00
_cell.angle_gamma   90.00
#
_symmetry.space_group_name_H-M   'P 1'
#
loop_
_entity.id
_entity.type
_entity.pdbx_description
1 polymer ?
#
loop_
_entity_poly.entity_id
_entity_poly.type
_entity_poly.pdbx_seq_one_letter_code
_entity_poly.pdbx_strand_id
1 'polypeptide(L)'
;MGRKTQMNQITSPELLAQVNPENTALMNDFVDYLRSIQRSESTINGYISDLQIAWVWSLQHNGNKFFVDWTKRNIIAMQNWMLNENKNSPARIRRLKASLSSLSNYIESVCDDEYPNFRNIIHKVESPVNQPVREKTVLSEEQVQEILDKLTELGKYDMACFVALAAYGGRRKAEICRFRVSDFGDDKLVCGGSLYKSDPIKTKGRGAGKYLNCYTLAKKFKPYFDRWMEYREQNGIESEWLFPNRSNPAEQMQVSTVNSWMETITRLAGVPVYAHAFRHAFTTALSNQGLPDNVIKEVVGWESIEMVQIYNDRSTEDTLDMYFGEDGIKIREQTKLSDL
;
A
#
# COMPACT_ATOMS: atom_id res chain seq x y z
N MET A 1 8.79 9.95 18.15
CA MET A 1 9.52 10.10 16.87
C MET A 1 9.44 8.79 16.12
N GLY A 2 8.75 8.75 14.97
CA GLY A 2 8.71 7.57 14.11
C GLY A 2 10.12 7.20 13.66
N ARG A 3 10.49 5.94 13.82
CA ARG A 3 11.79 5.42 13.38
C ARG A 3 11.88 5.65 11.87
N LYS A 4 12.76 6.56 11.42
CA LYS A 4 13.09 6.70 10.00
C LYS A 4 13.48 5.31 9.49
N THR A 5 12.96 4.90 8.34
CA THR A 5 13.40 3.67 7.68
C THR A 5 14.89 3.84 7.44
N GLN A 6 15.71 3.07 8.16
CA GLN A 6 17.15 3.10 7.99
C GLN A 6 17.43 2.45 6.63
N MET A 7 17.77 3.25 5.65
CA MET A 7 18.26 2.75 4.36
C MET A 7 19.73 2.37 4.58
N ASN A 8 19.97 1.09 4.87
CA ASN A 8 21.33 0.55 4.80
C ASN A 8 21.65 0.44 3.30
N GLN A 9 22.57 1.26 2.83
CA GLN A 9 23.05 1.22 1.45
C GLN A 9 23.98 0.00 1.31
N ILE A 10 23.38 -1.16 1.03
CA ILE A 10 24.10 -2.43 0.86
C ILE A 10 24.73 -2.50 -0.54
N THR A 11 24.05 -1.91 -1.53
CA THR A 11 24.46 -1.97 -2.94
C THR A 11 25.06 -0.65 -3.38
N SER A 12 26.18 -0.71 -4.14
CA SER A 12 26.72 0.42 -4.88
C SER A 12 27.07 -0.02 -6.31
N PRO A 13 27.21 0.92 -7.27
CA PRO A 13 27.63 0.58 -8.63
C PRO A 13 28.94 -0.21 -8.66
N GLU A 14 29.90 0.14 -7.79
CA GLU A 14 31.21 -0.50 -7.70
C GLU A 14 31.12 -1.95 -7.18
N LEU A 15 30.24 -2.21 -6.22
CA LEU A 15 29.99 -3.57 -5.72
C LEU A 15 29.25 -4.41 -6.74
N LEU A 16 28.26 -3.82 -7.40
CA LEU A 16 27.47 -4.52 -8.43
C LEU A 16 28.31 -4.89 -9.64
N ALA A 17 29.34 -4.10 -9.98
CA ALA A 17 30.27 -4.42 -11.06
C ALA A 17 31.18 -5.63 -10.73
N GLN A 18 31.31 -6.01 -9.45
CA GLN A 18 32.15 -7.11 -8.99
C GLN A 18 31.37 -8.40 -8.75
N VAL A 19 30.04 -8.37 -8.75
CA VAL A 19 29.23 -9.58 -8.55
C VAL A 19 29.44 -10.56 -9.70
N ASN A 20 29.22 -11.85 -9.41
CA ASN A 20 29.31 -12.90 -10.42
C ASN A 20 28.46 -12.54 -11.64
N PRO A 21 29.04 -12.47 -12.86
CA PRO A 21 28.33 -12.07 -14.06
C PRO A 21 27.18 -13.03 -14.43
N GLU A 22 27.28 -14.32 -14.07
CA GLU A 22 26.19 -15.29 -14.27
C GLU A 22 24.95 -14.93 -13.44
N ASN A 23 25.13 -14.42 -12.23
CA ASN A 23 24.03 -13.92 -11.40
C ASN A 23 23.35 -12.70 -12.04
N THR A 24 24.14 -11.81 -12.65
CA THR A 24 23.60 -10.64 -13.34
C THR A 24 22.84 -11.05 -14.62
N ALA A 25 23.39 -11.98 -15.40
CA ALA A 25 22.73 -12.53 -16.59
C ALA A 25 21.39 -13.19 -16.23
N LEU A 26 21.41 -14.12 -15.27
CA LEU A 26 20.21 -14.80 -14.77
C LEU A 26 19.13 -13.82 -14.25
N MET A 27 19.54 -12.76 -13.57
CA MET A 27 18.60 -11.72 -13.12
C MET A 27 17.97 -10.98 -14.30
N ASN A 28 18.73 -10.68 -15.36
CA ASN A 28 18.22 -10.01 -16.55
C ASN A 28 17.23 -10.89 -17.30
N ASP A 29 17.52 -12.17 -17.49
CA ASP A 29 16.61 -13.15 -18.10
C ASP A 29 15.30 -13.28 -17.31
N PHE A 30 15.41 -13.31 -15.99
CA PHE A 30 14.25 -13.30 -15.11
C PHE A 30 13.42 -12.02 -15.22
N VAL A 31 14.07 -10.86 -15.37
CA VAL A 31 13.40 -9.57 -15.59
C VAL A 31 12.63 -9.58 -16.91
N ASP A 32 13.22 -10.09 -17.99
CA ASP A 32 12.57 -10.19 -19.29
C ASP A 32 11.39 -11.18 -19.24
N TYR A 33 11.52 -12.28 -18.52
CA TYR A 33 10.39 -13.17 -18.23
C TYR A 33 9.27 -12.43 -17.47
N LEU A 34 9.60 -11.65 -16.45
CA LEU A 34 8.60 -10.89 -15.67
C LEU A 34 7.88 -9.86 -16.55
N ARG A 35 8.57 -9.25 -17.50
CA ARG A 35 7.98 -8.34 -18.50
C ARG A 35 7.06 -9.08 -19.46
N SER A 36 7.47 -10.26 -19.96
CA SER A 36 6.65 -11.08 -20.85
C SER A 36 5.31 -11.49 -20.23
N ILE A 37 5.28 -11.70 -18.91
CA ILE A 37 4.04 -11.97 -18.15
C ILE A 37 3.38 -10.71 -17.58
N GLN A 38 3.74 -9.53 -18.10
CA GLN A 38 3.16 -8.23 -17.78
C GLN A 38 3.16 -7.86 -16.29
N ARG A 39 4.25 -8.17 -15.57
CA ARG A 39 4.44 -7.65 -14.21
C ARG A 39 4.64 -6.13 -14.25
N SER A 40 4.17 -5.42 -13.22
CA SER A 40 4.37 -3.97 -13.14
C SER A 40 5.86 -3.63 -12.95
N GLU A 41 6.34 -2.55 -13.58
CA GLU A 41 7.72 -2.08 -13.42
C GLU A 41 8.10 -1.84 -11.95
N SER A 42 7.16 -1.35 -11.12
CA SER A 42 7.40 -1.22 -9.68
C SER A 42 7.67 -2.56 -8.98
N THR A 43 7.04 -3.64 -9.44
CA THR A 43 7.29 -5.00 -8.93
C THR A 43 8.64 -5.50 -9.41
N ILE A 44 8.94 -5.31 -10.70
CA ILE A 44 10.22 -5.69 -11.32
C ILE A 44 11.39 -4.99 -10.62
N ASN A 45 11.31 -3.67 -10.43
CA ASN A 45 12.32 -2.90 -9.71
C ASN A 45 12.51 -3.39 -8.26
N GLY A 46 11.43 -3.84 -7.62
CA GLY A 46 11.49 -4.47 -6.31
C GLY A 46 12.28 -5.79 -6.33
N TYR A 47 12.08 -6.64 -7.33
CA TYR A 47 12.86 -7.86 -7.52
C TYR A 47 14.34 -7.56 -7.81
N ILE A 48 14.63 -6.65 -8.75
CA ILE A 48 16.00 -6.22 -9.06
C ILE A 48 16.73 -5.79 -7.78
N SER A 49 16.12 -4.89 -7.01
CA SER A 49 16.72 -4.39 -5.76
C SER A 49 16.97 -5.51 -4.74
N ASP A 50 16.04 -6.44 -4.58
CA ASP A 50 16.18 -7.55 -3.63
C ASP A 50 17.27 -8.54 -4.10
N LEU A 51 17.34 -8.86 -5.39
CA LEU A 51 18.35 -9.75 -5.97
C LEU A 51 19.74 -9.13 -5.90
N GLN A 52 19.88 -7.85 -6.23
CA GLN A 52 21.15 -7.12 -6.10
C GLN A 52 21.70 -7.15 -4.67
N ILE A 53 20.84 -7.03 -3.65
CA ILE A 53 21.26 -7.18 -2.26
C ILE A 53 21.79 -8.60 -2.00
N ALA A 54 21.15 -9.63 -2.52
CA ALA A 54 21.59 -11.01 -2.37
C ALA A 54 22.93 -11.27 -3.10
N TRP A 55 23.11 -10.67 -4.29
CA TRP A 55 24.36 -10.77 -5.05
C TRP A 55 25.53 -10.09 -4.35
N VAL A 56 25.33 -8.90 -3.79
CA VAL A 56 26.36 -8.20 -3.01
C VAL A 56 26.69 -8.98 -1.73
N TRP A 57 25.67 -9.55 -1.05
CA TRP A 57 25.93 -10.45 0.07
C TRP A 57 26.77 -11.66 -0.35
N SER A 58 26.47 -12.28 -1.50
CA SER A 58 27.25 -13.40 -2.02
C SER A 58 28.69 -13.03 -2.32
N LEU A 59 28.90 -11.85 -2.93
CA LEU A 59 30.23 -11.31 -3.19
C LEU A 59 31.06 -11.20 -1.89
N GLN A 60 30.48 -10.68 -0.83
CA GLN A 60 31.18 -10.35 0.41
C GLN A 60 31.32 -11.54 1.38
N HIS A 61 30.34 -12.46 1.39
CA HIS A 61 30.22 -13.48 2.44
C HIS A 61 30.09 -14.92 1.94
N ASN A 62 29.93 -15.14 0.63
CA ASN A 62 29.67 -16.47 0.06
C ASN A 62 30.58 -16.80 -1.14
N GLY A 63 31.77 -16.17 -1.22
CA GLY A 63 32.73 -16.40 -2.28
C GLY A 63 32.23 -16.10 -3.69
N ASN A 64 31.30 -15.14 -3.82
CA ASN A 64 30.71 -14.70 -5.10
C ASN A 64 30.10 -15.84 -5.92
N LYS A 65 29.51 -16.83 -5.26
CA LYS A 65 28.96 -18.02 -5.89
C LYS A 65 27.80 -17.70 -6.83
N PHE A 66 27.70 -18.47 -7.91
CA PHE A 66 26.52 -18.50 -8.74
C PHE A 66 25.31 -18.98 -7.94
N PHE A 67 24.14 -18.37 -8.14
CA PHE A 67 22.94 -18.61 -7.31
C PHE A 67 22.45 -20.06 -7.42
N VAL A 68 22.62 -20.69 -8.59
CA VAL A 68 22.23 -22.09 -8.84
C VAL A 68 22.96 -23.06 -7.90
N ASP A 69 24.18 -22.69 -7.46
CA ASP A 69 25.00 -23.50 -6.56
C ASP A 69 24.76 -23.21 -5.07
N TRP A 70 23.80 -22.34 -4.75
CA TRP A 70 23.52 -22.05 -3.36
C TRP A 70 22.86 -23.22 -2.66
N THR A 71 23.25 -23.42 -1.42
CA THR A 71 22.71 -24.43 -0.52
C THR A 71 21.78 -23.81 0.53
N LYS A 72 21.00 -24.64 1.21
CA LYS A 72 20.20 -24.16 2.37
C LYS A 72 21.07 -23.47 3.43
N ARG A 73 22.34 -23.90 3.61
CA ARG A 73 23.27 -23.26 4.53
C ARG A 73 23.60 -21.82 4.12
N ASN A 74 23.73 -21.56 2.83
CA ASN A 74 23.93 -20.19 2.32
C ASN A 74 22.72 -19.31 2.59
N ILE A 75 21.50 -19.83 2.41
CA ILE A 75 20.26 -19.08 2.73
C ILE A 75 20.18 -18.79 4.24
N ILE A 76 20.50 -19.75 5.09
CA ILE A 76 20.55 -19.55 6.56
C ILE A 76 21.61 -18.49 6.92
N ALA A 77 22.79 -18.54 6.34
CA ALA A 77 23.86 -17.57 6.58
C ALA A 77 23.45 -16.16 6.18
N MET A 78 22.85 -16.00 4.98
CA MET A 78 22.32 -14.72 4.53
C MET A 78 21.21 -14.20 5.47
N GLN A 79 20.29 -15.05 5.89
CA GLN A 79 19.23 -14.69 6.82
C GLN A 79 19.78 -14.22 8.17
N ASN A 80 20.80 -14.90 8.70
CA ASN A 80 21.47 -14.52 9.94
C ASN A 80 22.20 -13.18 9.80
N TRP A 81 22.90 -12.95 8.69
CA TRP A 81 23.54 -11.68 8.39
C TRP A 81 22.53 -10.54 8.33
N MET A 82 21.41 -10.74 7.59
CA MET A 82 20.34 -9.74 7.53
C MET A 82 19.77 -9.41 8.90
N LEU A 83 19.54 -10.42 9.74
CA LEU A 83 18.92 -10.26 11.06
C LEU A 83 19.86 -9.62 12.07
N ASN A 84 21.09 -10.15 12.17
CA ASN A 84 22.00 -9.87 13.28
C ASN A 84 23.00 -8.76 12.97
N GLU A 85 23.52 -8.67 11.76
CA GLU A 85 24.50 -7.68 11.35
C GLU A 85 23.82 -6.46 10.71
N ASN A 86 23.00 -6.68 9.70
CA ASN A 86 22.32 -5.60 8.98
C ASN A 86 21.04 -5.09 9.68
N LYS A 87 20.60 -5.74 10.77
CA LYS A 87 19.45 -5.33 11.61
C LYS A 87 18.15 -5.15 10.83
N ASN A 88 17.94 -5.95 9.78
CA ASN A 88 16.71 -5.94 9.02
C ASN A 88 15.53 -6.49 9.82
N SER A 89 14.32 -5.98 9.55
CA SER A 89 13.11 -6.52 10.14
C SER A 89 12.79 -7.92 9.58
N PRO A 90 12.11 -8.79 10.33
CA PRO A 90 11.61 -10.07 9.83
C PRO A 90 10.80 -9.94 8.53
N ALA A 91 9.97 -8.90 8.42
CA ALA A 91 9.19 -8.62 7.22
C ALA A 91 10.08 -8.33 5.99
N ARG A 92 11.19 -7.59 6.16
CA ARG A 92 12.16 -7.32 5.09
C ARG A 92 12.87 -8.60 4.64
N ILE A 93 13.27 -9.45 5.58
CA ILE A 93 13.89 -10.74 5.29
C ILE A 93 12.95 -11.65 4.51
N ARG A 94 11.67 -11.74 4.95
CA ARG A 94 10.63 -12.51 4.26
C ARG A 94 10.42 -12.02 2.83
N ARG A 95 10.41 -10.72 2.61
CA ARG A 95 10.27 -10.13 1.28
C ARG A 95 11.44 -10.50 0.38
N LEU A 96 12.69 -10.37 0.85
CA LEU A 96 13.87 -10.75 0.06
C LEU A 96 13.85 -12.24 -0.29
N LYS A 97 13.52 -13.10 0.68
CA LYS A 97 13.34 -14.53 0.43
C LYS A 97 12.24 -14.83 -0.58
N ALA A 98 11.14 -14.07 -0.58
CA ALA A 98 10.10 -14.21 -1.59
C ALA A 98 10.60 -13.87 -3.00
N SER A 99 11.47 -12.86 -3.12
CA SER A 99 12.11 -12.51 -4.38
C SER A 99 13.06 -13.62 -4.88
N LEU A 100 13.88 -14.17 -3.99
CA LEU A 100 14.75 -15.32 -4.30
C LEU A 100 13.94 -16.57 -4.64
N SER A 101 12.82 -16.82 -3.94
CA SER A 101 11.94 -17.95 -4.25
C SER A 101 11.26 -17.79 -5.61
N SER A 102 10.91 -16.56 -6.00
CA SER A 102 10.33 -16.29 -7.33
C SER A 102 11.35 -16.53 -8.45
N LEU A 103 12.61 -16.11 -8.26
CA LEU A 103 13.70 -16.44 -9.17
C LEU A 103 13.95 -17.96 -9.21
N SER A 104 13.96 -18.62 -8.05
CA SER A 104 14.13 -20.08 -7.98
C SER A 104 13.04 -20.85 -8.73
N ASN A 105 11.79 -20.41 -8.64
CA ASN A 105 10.69 -21.01 -9.39
C ASN A 105 10.85 -20.77 -10.90
N TYR A 106 11.39 -19.63 -11.32
CA TYR A 106 11.71 -19.34 -12.71
C TYR A 106 12.78 -20.33 -13.23
N ILE A 107 13.87 -20.50 -12.48
CA ILE A 107 14.93 -21.45 -12.84
C ILE A 107 14.38 -22.88 -12.94
N GLU A 108 13.59 -23.31 -11.94
CA GLU A 108 13.03 -24.66 -11.87
C GLU A 108 11.98 -24.96 -12.95
N SER A 109 11.30 -23.93 -13.50
CA SER A 109 10.16 -24.11 -14.42
C SER A 109 10.42 -23.64 -15.84
N VAL A 110 11.41 -22.78 -16.06
CA VAL A 110 11.68 -22.15 -17.37
C VAL A 110 13.10 -22.49 -17.87
N CYS A 111 14.06 -22.64 -16.95
CA CYS A 111 15.44 -23.00 -17.28
C CYS A 111 15.75 -24.46 -16.88
N ASP A 112 14.75 -25.33 -16.87
CA ASP A 112 14.90 -26.74 -16.45
C ASP A 112 15.74 -27.57 -17.39
N ASP A 113 15.86 -27.21 -18.65
CA ASP A 113 16.77 -27.79 -19.64
C ASP A 113 18.25 -27.42 -19.36
N GLU A 114 18.52 -26.20 -18.88
CA GLU A 114 19.88 -25.77 -18.51
C GLU A 114 20.26 -26.27 -17.11
N TYR A 115 19.32 -26.30 -16.17
CA TYR A 115 19.53 -26.65 -14.75
C TYR A 115 18.62 -27.79 -14.29
N PRO A 116 18.69 -28.98 -14.87
CA PRO A 116 17.72 -30.09 -14.65
C PRO A 116 17.66 -30.58 -13.20
N ASN A 117 18.74 -30.36 -12.42
CA ASN A 117 18.82 -30.78 -11.02
C ASN A 117 18.52 -29.64 -10.02
N PHE A 118 18.28 -28.42 -10.51
CA PHE A 118 17.97 -27.32 -9.63
C PHE A 118 16.61 -27.51 -8.95
N ARG A 119 16.52 -27.12 -7.69
CA ARG A 119 15.25 -27.16 -6.93
C ARG A 119 15.17 -25.92 -6.04
N ASN A 120 13.98 -25.34 -5.97
CA ASN A 120 13.73 -24.22 -5.07
C ASN A 120 13.89 -24.66 -3.61
N ILE A 121 14.97 -24.23 -2.98
CA ILE A 121 15.32 -24.52 -1.58
C ILE A 121 14.91 -23.42 -0.61
N ILE A 122 14.48 -22.25 -1.12
CA ILE A 122 14.23 -21.06 -0.30
C ILE A 122 13.09 -21.28 0.70
N HIS A 123 12.01 -21.93 0.25
CA HIS A 123 10.86 -22.22 1.10
C HIS A 123 11.13 -23.30 2.16
N LYS A 124 12.20 -24.08 2.01
CA LYS A 124 12.62 -25.13 2.97
C LYS A 124 13.37 -24.56 4.16
N VAL A 125 13.76 -23.28 4.13
CA VAL A 125 14.37 -22.57 5.24
C VAL A 125 13.30 -21.68 5.87
N GLU A 126 12.99 -21.92 7.14
CA GLU A 126 12.02 -21.09 7.86
C GLU A 126 12.48 -19.64 7.93
N SER A 127 11.51 -18.75 7.87
CA SER A 127 11.76 -17.31 8.01
C SER A 127 11.58 -16.88 9.46
N PRO A 128 12.26 -15.81 9.92
CA PRO A 128 12.08 -15.29 11.27
C PRO A 128 10.61 -15.00 11.56
N VAL A 129 10.22 -15.17 12.84
CA VAL A 129 8.84 -14.87 13.27
C VAL A 129 8.49 -13.43 12.95
N ASN A 130 7.33 -13.23 12.36
CA ASN A 130 6.87 -11.89 12.01
C ASN A 130 6.40 -11.18 13.29
N GLN A 131 7.20 -10.25 13.77
CA GLN A 131 6.82 -9.37 14.87
C GLN A 131 6.44 -8.01 14.29
N PRO A 132 5.30 -7.42 14.69
CA PRO A 132 4.93 -6.07 14.29
C PRO A 132 6.01 -5.10 14.81
N VAL A 133 6.71 -4.44 13.89
CA VAL A 133 7.79 -3.49 14.22
C VAL A 133 7.24 -2.11 14.57
N ARG A 134 5.97 -1.85 14.24
CA ARG A 134 5.29 -0.57 14.48
C ARG A 134 3.93 -0.85 15.09
N GLU A 135 3.59 -0.10 16.11
CA GLU A 135 2.20 0.06 16.50
C GLU A 135 1.44 0.67 15.34
N LYS A 136 0.30 0.11 15.03
CA LYS A 136 -0.59 0.66 14.00
C LYS A 136 -1.11 2.00 14.52
N THR A 137 -0.86 3.08 13.78
CA THR A 137 -1.53 4.36 14.06
C THR A 137 -2.95 4.25 13.50
N VAL A 138 -3.92 4.14 14.37
CA VAL A 138 -5.34 4.31 14.04
C VAL A 138 -5.70 5.74 14.41
N LEU A 139 -6.02 6.56 13.42
CA LEU A 139 -6.46 7.93 13.65
C LEU A 139 -7.92 7.92 14.11
N SER A 140 -8.21 8.63 15.20
CA SER A 140 -9.59 8.88 15.57
C SER A 140 -10.28 9.85 14.60
N GLU A 141 -11.59 9.93 14.65
CA GLU A 141 -12.35 10.85 13.80
C GLU A 141 -12.00 12.30 14.12
N GLU A 142 -11.82 12.63 15.40
CA GLU A 142 -11.40 13.95 15.86
C GLU A 142 -10.00 14.32 15.35
N GLN A 143 -9.06 13.38 15.36
CA GLN A 143 -7.72 13.60 14.82
C GLN A 143 -7.74 13.83 13.29
N VAL A 144 -8.61 13.11 12.56
CA VAL A 144 -8.80 13.35 11.13
C VAL A 144 -9.36 14.73 10.89
N GLN A 145 -10.38 15.14 11.67
CA GLN A 145 -10.98 16.47 11.55
C GLN A 145 -9.99 17.58 11.88
N GLU A 146 -9.20 17.44 12.96
CA GLU A 146 -8.15 18.39 13.32
C GLU A 146 -7.09 18.57 12.22
N ILE A 147 -6.70 17.50 11.55
CA ILE A 147 -5.79 17.56 10.39
C ILE A 147 -6.43 18.35 9.24
N LEU A 148 -7.69 18.09 8.94
CA LEU A 148 -8.43 18.75 7.87
C LEU A 148 -8.60 20.24 8.12
N ASP A 149 -8.93 20.62 9.36
CA ASP A 149 -9.08 22.02 9.78
C ASP A 149 -7.76 22.78 9.64
N LYS A 150 -6.68 22.23 10.18
CA LYS A 150 -5.33 22.82 10.06
C LYS A 150 -4.88 22.98 8.59
N LEU A 151 -5.15 21.99 7.75
CA LEU A 151 -4.81 22.09 6.32
C LEU A 151 -5.63 23.18 5.62
N THR A 152 -6.90 23.31 5.98
CA THR A 152 -7.81 24.33 5.43
C THR A 152 -7.39 25.73 5.87
N GLU A 153 -7.08 25.93 7.17
CA GLU A 153 -6.57 27.19 7.71
C GLU A 153 -5.26 27.63 7.05
N LEU A 154 -4.40 26.68 6.70
CA LEU A 154 -3.13 26.94 6.00
C LEU A 154 -3.29 27.13 4.49
N GLY A 155 -4.51 27.14 3.95
CA GLY A 155 -4.77 27.26 2.50
C GLY A 155 -4.25 26.07 1.68
N LYS A 156 -4.02 24.92 2.31
CA LYS A 156 -3.54 23.69 1.62
C LYS A 156 -4.72 22.83 1.15
N TYR A 157 -5.55 23.42 0.29
CA TYR A 157 -6.84 22.83 -0.11
C TYR A 157 -6.68 21.54 -0.93
N ASP A 158 -5.61 21.40 -1.71
CA ASP A 158 -5.26 20.17 -2.41
C ASP A 158 -4.97 19.02 -1.42
N MET A 159 -4.19 19.30 -0.37
CA MET A 159 -3.90 18.32 0.68
C MET A 159 -5.15 18.00 1.51
N ALA A 160 -5.98 19.01 1.85
CA ALA A 160 -7.21 18.81 2.60
C ALA A 160 -8.18 17.91 1.81
N CYS A 161 -8.39 18.19 0.52
CA CYS A 161 -9.23 17.37 -0.36
C CYS A 161 -8.66 15.92 -0.47
N PHE A 162 -7.35 15.75 -0.58
CA PHE A 162 -6.70 14.43 -0.61
C PHE A 162 -6.94 13.66 0.71
N VAL A 163 -6.75 14.31 1.85
CA VAL A 163 -6.97 13.69 3.18
C VAL A 163 -8.44 13.33 3.36
N ALA A 164 -9.36 14.22 3.00
CA ALA A 164 -10.79 13.96 3.08
C ALA A 164 -11.19 12.76 2.19
N LEU A 165 -10.66 12.68 0.97
CA LEU A 165 -10.92 11.53 0.08
C LEU A 165 -10.32 10.22 0.64
N ALA A 166 -9.15 10.30 1.27
CA ALA A 166 -8.54 9.15 1.92
C ALA A 166 -9.32 8.68 3.16
N ALA A 167 -9.80 9.64 3.97
CA ALA A 167 -10.50 9.39 5.23
C ALA A 167 -11.97 8.98 5.03
N TYR A 168 -12.62 9.50 4.00
CA TYR A 168 -14.07 9.28 3.76
C TYR A 168 -14.36 8.37 2.55
N GLY A 169 -13.32 7.91 1.84
CA GLY A 169 -13.41 6.93 0.76
C GLY A 169 -12.54 5.70 1.00
N GLY A 170 -11.62 5.73 1.97
CA GLY A 170 -10.78 4.59 2.35
C GLY A 170 -9.86 4.09 1.23
N ARG A 171 -9.42 4.96 0.30
CA ARG A 171 -8.68 4.55 -0.89
C ARG A 171 -7.17 4.51 -0.69
N ARG A 172 -6.49 3.68 -1.51
CA ARG A 172 -5.02 3.69 -1.53
C ARG A 172 -4.51 4.97 -2.21
N LYS A 173 -3.37 5.50 -1.76
CA LYS A 173 -2.79 6.75 -2.30
C LYS A 173 -2.68 6.75 -3.84
N ALA A 174 -2.31 5.61 -4.44
CA ALA A 174 -2.20 5.51 -5.89
C ALA A 174 -3.57 5.47 -6.62
N GLU A 175 -4.63 5.06 -5.93
CA GLU A 175 -6.00 5.12 -6.43
C GLU A 175 -6.50 6.57 -6.37
N ILE A 176 -6.24 7.27 -5.25
CA ILE A 176 -6.62 8.68 -5.06
C ILE A 176 -6.01 9.58 -6.15
N CYS A 177 -4.76 9.37 -6.54
CA CYS A 177 -4.14 10.14 -7.62
C CYS A 177 -4.84 9.98 -8.98
N ARG A 178 -5.68 8.96 -9.17
CA ARG A 178 -6.36 8.64 -10.43
C ARG A 178 -7.80 9.12 -10.52
N PHE A 179 -8.30 9.77 -9.49
CA PHE A 179 -9.64 10.36 -9.56
C PHE A 179 -9.66 11.55 -10.50
N ARG A 180 -10.78 11.66 -11.20
CA ARG A 180 -11.12 12.82 -12.03
C ARG A 180 -12.10 13.71 -11.30
N VAL A 181 -12.19 14.95 -11.72
CA VAL A 181 -13.19 15.89 -11.20
C VAL A 181 -14.60 15.36 -11.45
N SER A 182 -14.83 14.75 -12.61
CA SER A 182 -16.11 14.16 -13.00
C SER A 182 -16.59 13.00 -12.12
N ASP A 183 -15.70 12.40 -11.30
CA ASP A 183 -16.10 11.34 -10.37
C ASP A 183 -16.93 11.85 -9.18
N PHE A 184 -17.07 13.17 -9.04
CA PHE A 184 -17.78 13.83 -7.93
C PHE A 184 -18.89 14.78 -8.40
N GLY A 185 -19.40 14.58 -9.62
CA GLY A 185 -20.60 15.25 -10.11
C GLY A 185 -21.87 14.74 -9.46
N ASP A 186 -22.96 15.50 -9.57
CA ASP A 186 -24.26 15.14 -9.01
C ASP A 186 -24.82 13.84 -9.62
N ASP A 187 -24.44 13.54 -10.87
CA ASP A 187 -24.78 12.29 -11.58
C ASP A 187 -24.08 11.05 -10.98
N LYS A 188 -23.06 11.25 -10.16
CA LYS A 188 -22.31 10.18 -9.46
C LYS A 188 -22.85 9.87 -8.06
N LEU A 189 -23.86 10.60 -7.60
CA LEU A 189 -24.49 10.36 -6.32
C LEU A 189 -25.39 9.11 -6.38
N VAL A 190 -25.18 8.21 -5.43
CA VAL A 190 -25.96 6.98 -5.25
C VAL A 190 -26.46 6.84 -3.81
N CYS A 191 -27.26 5.84 -3.52
CA CYS A 191 -27.81 5.57 -2.18
C CYS A 191 -28.50 6.78 -1.57
N GLY A 192 -29.39 7.45 -2.34
CA GLY A 192 -30.12 8.63 -1.87
C GLY A 192 -29.23 9.85 -1.62
N GLY A 193 -28.09 9.97 -2.32
CA GLY A 193 -27.15 11.09 -2.19
C GLY A 193 -26.10 10.90 -1.09
N SER A 194 -26.03 9.74 -0.44
CA SER A 194 -25.10 9.49 0.66
C SER A 194 -23.67 9.16 0.19
N LEU A 195 -23.53 8.63 -1.02
CA LEU A 195 -22.24 8.20 -1.57
C LEU A 195 -22.04 8.75 -2.97
N TYR A 196 -20.80 9.18 -3.26
CA TYR A 196 -20.30 9.25 -4.63
C TYR A 196 -19.82 7.86 -5.07
N LYS A 197 -20.18 7.47 -6.30
CA LYS A 197 -19.66 6.27 -6.97
C LYS A 197 -18.88 6.71 -8.21
N SER A 198 -17.55 6.57 -8.17
CA SER A 198 -16.69 6.94 -9.28
C SER A 198 -16.91 6.05 -10.51
N ASP A 199 -16.42 6.49 -11.66
CA ASP A 199 -16.14 5.60 -12.77
C ASP A 199 -15.09 4.57 -12.38
N PRO A 200 -14.91 3.45 -13.14
CA PRO A 200 -13.95 2.43 -12.80
C PRO A 200 -12.51 2.97 -12.76
N ILE A 201 -11.90 2.96 -11.59
CA ILE A 201 -10.52 3.40 -11.37
C ILE A 201 -9.58 2.19 -11.39
N LYS A 202 -8.46 2.32 -12.10
CA LYS A 202 -7.41 1.29 -12.12
C LYS A 202 -6.83 1.09 -10.73
N THR A 203 -6.92 -0.12 -10.23
CA THR A 203 -6.32 -0.54 -8.97
C THR A 203 -5.05 -1.37 -9.21
N LYS A 204 -4.57 -2.07 -8.20
CA LYS A 204 -3.42 -2.96 -8.31
C LYS A 204 -3.80 -4.19 -9.14
N GLY A 205 -2.96 -4.57 -10.12
CA GLY A 205 -3.18 -5.75 -10.97
C GLY A 205 -2.10 -5.91 -12.03
N ARG A 206 -2.07 -7.07 -12.70
CA ARG A 206 -1.19 -7.37 -13.84
C ARG A 206 -1.82 -6.86 -15.15
N GLY A 207 -1.02 -6.61 -16.14
CA GLY A 207 -1.46 -6.24 -17.49
C GLY A 207 -2.32 -4.98 -17.48
N ALA A 208 -3.52 -5.07 -18.06
CA ALA A 208 -4.49 -3.97 -18.07
C ALA A 208 -4.87 -3.49 -16.66
N GLY A 209 -4.64 -4.32 -15.63
CA GLY A 209 -4.98 -4.05 -14.24
C GLY A 209 -6.43 -4.39 -13.91
N LYS A 210 -6.77 -4.27 -12.64
CA LYS A 210 -8.13 -4.40 -12.16
C LYS A 210 -8.75 -3.01 -12.01
N TYR A 211 -9.97 -2.85 -12.47
CA TYR A 211 -10.74 -1.62 -12.35
C TYR A 211 -11.88 -1.81 -11.35
N LEU A 212 -12.08 -0.86 -10.46
CA LEU A 212 -13.15 -0.87 -9.48
C LEU A 212 -13.81 0.49 -9.38
N ASN A 213 -15.12 0.51 -9.21
CA ASN A 213 -15.82 1.71 -8.75
C ASN A 213 -15.40 2.00 -7.31
N CYS A 214 -15.24 3.26 -7.00
CA CYS A 214 -14.85 3.74 -5.69
C CYS A 214 -16.02 4.48 -5.06
N TYR A 215 -16.26 4.22 -3.78
CA TYR A 215 -17.31 4.87 -3.01
C TYR A 215 -16.70 5.88 -2.03
N THR A 216 -17.33 7.04 -1.88
CA THR A 216 -16.87 8.10 -0.96
C THR A 216 -18.10 8.70 -0.27
N LEU A 217 -18.04 8.91 1.05
CA LEU A 217 -19.09 9.53 1.84
C LEU A 217 -19.30 10.98 1.36
N ALA A 218 -20.44 11.25 0.69
CA ALA A 218 -20.67 12.51 -0.02
C ALA A 218 -20.70 13.71 0.94
N LYS A 219 -21.49 13.63 2.01
CA LYS A 219 -21.69 14.73 2.97
C LYS A 219 -20.39 15.19 3.63
N LYS A 220 -19.52 14.23 4.01
CA LYS A 220 -18.25 14.53 4.68
C LYS A 220 -17.16 14.99 3.71
N PHE A 221 -17.16 14.51 2.48
CA PHE A 221 -16.14 14.83 1.48
C PHE A 221 -16.41 16.13 0.73
N LYS A 222 -17.68 16.42 0.39
CA LYS A 222 -18.08 17.53 -0.47
C LYS A 222 -17.53 18.90 -0.06
N PRO A 223 -17.48 19.30 1.23
CA PRO A 223 -16.96 20.61 1.61
C PRO A 223 -15.50 20.83 1.21
N TYR A 224 -14.67 19.79 1.28
CA TYR A 224 -13.25 19.84 0.91
C TYR A 224 -13.04 19.79 -0.60
N PHE A 225 -13.91 19.06 -1.31
CA PHE A 225 -13.94 19.05 -2.76
C PHE A 225 -14.32 20.41 -3.32
N ASP A 226 -15.41 21.01 -2.85
CA ASP A 226 -15.89 22.32 -3.32
C ASP A 226 -14.82 23.40 -3.10
N ARG A 227 -14.20 23.42 -1.92
CA ARG A 227 -13.11 24.37 -1.61
C ARG A 227 -11.88 24.18 -2.49
N TRP A 228 -11.53 22.95 -2.81
CA TRP A 228 -10.45 22.67 -3.75
C TRP A 228 -10.81 23.11 -5.17
N MET A 229 -12.05 22.89 -5.62
CA MET A 229 -12.52 23.32 -6.93
C MET A 229 -12.56 24.84 -7.06
N GLU A 230 -13.04 25.55 -6.03
CA GLU A 230 -13.01 27.01 -5.97
C GLU A 230 -11.57 27.55 -6.08
N TYR A 231 -10.62 26.95 -5.34
CA TYR A 231 -9.21 27.33 -5.41
C TYR A 231 -8.63 27.08 -6.81
N ARG A 232 -9.00 25.97 -7.46
CA ARG A 232 -8.55 25.66 -8.83
C ARG A 232 -9.05 26.72 -9.82
N GLU A 233 -10.31 27.09 -9.73
CA GLU A 233 -10.91 28.12 -10.59
C GLU A 233 -10.19 29.48 -10.42
N GLN A 234 -10.00 29.91 -9.18
CA GLN A 234 -9.32 31.17 -8.85
C GLN A 234 -7.86 31.21 -9.32
N ASN A 235 -7.20 30.05 -9.44
CA ASN A 235 -5.78 29.94 -9.84
C ASN A 235 -5.59 29.40 -11.26
N GLY A 236 -6.65 29.26 -12.06
CA GLY A 236 -6.57 28.82 -13.45
C GLY A 236 -6.03 27.39 -13.61
N ILE A 237 -6.30 26.49 -12.67
CA ILE A 237 -5.84 25.09 -12.72
C ILE A 237 -6.84 24.28 -13.54
N GLU A 238 -6.58 24.16 -14.82
CA GLU A 238 -7.39 23.37 -15.76
C GLU A 238 -6.83 21.97 -15.91
N SER A 239 -7.60 20.97 -15.52
CA SER A 239 -7.25 19.55 -15.67
C SER A 239 -8.47 18.68 -15.41
N GLU A 240 -8.59 17.55 -16.12
CA GLU A 240 -9.59 16.52 -15.81
C GLU A 240 -9.29 15.79 -14.49
N TRP A 241 -8.00 15.72 -14.09
CA TRP A 241 -7.56 15.06 -12.86
C TRP A 241 -7.94 15.88 -11.63
N LEU A 242 -8.48 15.22 -10.62
CA LEU A 242 -8.75 15.87 -9.34
C LEU A 242 -7.46 16.44 -8.73
N PHE A 243 -6.38 15.68 -8.83
CA PHE A 243 -5.02 16.07 -8.40
C PHE A 243 -4.08 16.04 -9.61
N PRO A 244 -3.93 17.15 -10.33
CA PRO A 244 -3.04 17.23 -11.48
C PRO A 244 -1.56 17.23 -11.06
N ASN A 245 -0.71 16.78 -11.97
CA ASN A 245 0.73 16.99 -11.85
C ASN A 245 1.04 18.48 -12.04
N ARG A 246 1.78 19.09 -11.11
CA ARG A 246 2.11 20.51 -11.15
C ARG A 246 2.94 20.92 -12.38
N SER A 247 3.78 20.01 -12.88
CA SER A 247 4.64 20.28 -14.05
C SER A 247 3.94 19.98 -15.37
N ASN A 248 2.93 19.10 -15.37
CA ASN A 248 2.14 18.74 -16.55
C ASN A 248 0.69 18.45 -16.14
N PRO A 249 -0.21 19.46 -16.15
CA PRO A 249 -1.59 19.29 -15.71
C PRO A 249 -2.43 18.28 -16.53
N ALA A 250 -1.95 17.87 -17.71
CA ALA A 250 -2.57 16.80 -18.50
C ALA A 250 -2.37 15.40 -17.85
N GLU A 251 -1.45 15.30 -16.90
CA GLU A 251 -1.17 14.07 -16.17
C GLU A 251 -1.67 14.14 -14.72
N GLN A 252 -1.96 12.98 -14.15
CA GLN A 252 -2.26 12.84 -12.74
C GLN A 252 -1.05 13.13 -11.85
N MET A 253 -1.28 13.54 -10.62
CA MET A 253 -0.24 13.73 -9.60
C MET A 253 0.56 12.43 -9.40
N GLN A 254 1.87 12.56 -9.27
CA GLN A 254 2.75 11.44 -8.96
C GLN A 254 2.56 10.96 -7.52
N VAL A 255 2.58 9.64 -7.32
CA VAL A 255 2.44 9.02 -5.99
C VAL A 255 3.57 9.43 -5.04
N SER A 256 4.75 9.80 -5.56
CA SER A 256 5.88 10.34 -4.78
C SER A 256 5.52 11.66 -4.07
N THR A 257 4.73 12.52 -4.70
CA THR A 257 4.25 13.79 -4.12
C THR A 257 3.44 13.54 -2.86
N VAL A 258 2.65 12.46 -2.80
CA VAL A 258 1.89 12.10 -1.60
C VAL A 258 2.82 11.80 -0.41
N ASN A 259 4.02 11.26 -0.63
CA ASN A 259 4.95 10.99 0.45
C ASN A 259 5.42 12.29 1.14
N SER A 260 5.73 13.34 0.37
CA SER A 260 6.08 14.66 0.93
C SER A 260 4.89 15.33 1.63
N TRP A 261 3.66 15.11 1.12
CA TRP A 261 2.46 15.57 1.80
C TRP A 261 2.26 14.89 3.15
N MET A 262 2.51 13.56 3.23
CA MET A 262 2.42 12.83 4.50
C MET A 262 3.44 13.31 5.54
N GLU A 263 4.61 13.79 5.14
CA GLU A 263 5.56 14.42 6.07
C GLU A 263 5.01 15.73 6.65
N THR A 264 4.37 16.53 5.83
CA THR A 264 3.70 17.77 6.28
C THR A 264 2.54 17.45 7.21
N ILE A 265 1.69 16.50 6.85
CA ILE A 265 0.53 16.07 7.65
C ILE A 265 1.00 15.48 8.99
N THR A 266 2.06 14.67 9.01
CA THR A 266 2.67 14.13 10.24
C THR A 266 3.10 15.25 11.20
N ARG A 267 3.69 16.35 10.67
CA ARG A 267 4.06 17.51 11.51
C ARG A 267 2.85 18.22 12.08
N LEU A 268 1.78 18.34 11.32
CA LEU A 268 0.54 19.01 11.76
C LEU A 268 -0.21 18.17 12.80
N ALA A 269 -0.23 16.86 12.61
CA ALA A 269 -0.92 15.92 13.48
C ALA A 269 -0.16 15.66 14.81
N GLY A 270 1.15 15.92 14.87
CA GLY A 270 1.98 15.59 16.02
C GLY A 270 2.21 14.10 16.26
N VAL A 271 1.63 13.24 15.42
CA VAL A 271 1.76 11.78 15.44
C VAL A 271 2.16 11.26 14.06
N PRO A 272 2.85 10.11 13.95
CA PRO A 272 3.21 9.55 12.64
C PRO A 272 1.97 9.23 11.81
N VAL A 273 1.76 9.93 10.70
CA VAL A 273 0.66 9.69 9.77
C VAL A 273 1.22 9.17 8.44
N TYR A 274 0.57 8.17 7.88
CA TYR A 274 0.85 7.63 6.56
C TYR A 274 -0.47 7.41 5.81
N ALA A 275 -0.44 7.50 4.49
CA ALA A 275 -1.67 7.48 3.68
C ALA A 275 -2.59 6.27 3.97
N HIS A 276 -2.03 5.14 4.38
CA HIS A 276 -2.80 3.95 4.72
C HIS A 276 -3.50 4.05 6.08
N ALA A 277 -3.05 4.95 6.98
CA ALA A 277 -3.70 5.18 8.27
C ALA A 277 -5.13 5.72 8.12
N PHE A 278 -5.37 6.57 7.12
CA PHE A 278 -6.73 7.06 6.82
C PHE A 278 -7.66 5.93 6.36
N ARG A 279 -7.15 4.97 5.58
CA ARG A 279 -7.91 3.79 5.18
C ARG A 279 -8.23 2.89 6.38
N HIS A 280 -7.30 2.77 7.33
CA HIS A 280 -7.55 2.11 8.61
C HIS A 280 -8.67 2.82 9.37
N ALA A 281 -8.53 4.13 9.61
CA ALA A 281 -9.53 4.93 10.30
C ALA A 281 -10.92 4.79 9.66
N PHE A 282 -11.02 4.87 8.33
CA PHE A 282 -12.27 4.69 7.62
C PHE A 282 -12.89 3.31 7.84
N THR A 283 -12.10 2.25 7.71
CA THR A 283 -12.58 0.89 7.92
C THR A 283 -13.06 0.68 9.36
N THR A 284 -12.27 1.14 10.34
CA THR A 284 -12.62 1.07 11.76
C THR A 284 -13.91 1.85 12.04
N ALA A 285 -14.07 3.04 11.46
CA ALA A 285 -15.29 3.85 11.61
C ALA A 285 -16.51 3.10 11.07
N LEU A 286 -16.45 2.55 9.83
CA LEU A 286 -17.55 1.76 9.26
C LEU A 286 -17.87 0.52 10.12
N SER A 287 -16.84 -0.16 10.61
CA SER A 287 -17.00 -1.30 11.50
C SER A 287 -17.65 -0.88 12.83
N ASN A 288 -17.22 0.24 13.44
CA ASN A 288 -17.78 0.77 14.70
C ASN A 288 -19.26 1.16 14.56
N GLN A 289 -19.68 1.55 13.39
CA GLN A 289 -21.09 1.81 13.09
C GLN A 289 -21.89 0.54 12.81
N GLY A 290 -21.22 -0.61 12.82
CA GLY A 290 -21.86 -1.91 12.69
C GLY A 290 -22.21 -2.32 11.28
N LEU A 291 -21.53 -1.77 10.27
CA LEU A 291 -21.70 -2.28 8.92
C LEU A 291 -21.19 -3.73 8.85
N PRO A 292 -21.90 -4.62 8.14
CA PRO A 292 -21.43 -5.98 7.91
C PRO A 292 -20.11 -5.99 7.12
N ASP A 293 -19.23 -6.97 7.42
CA ASP A 293 -17.91 -7.10 6.80
C ASP A 293 -17.95 -7.19 5.26
N ASN A 294 -18.98 -7.85 4.70
CA ASN A 294 -19.16 -7.91 3.26
C ASN A 294 -19.46 -6.54 2.63
N VAL A 295 -20.20 -5.67 3.33
CA VAL A 295 -20.47 -4.30 2.88
C VAL A 295 -19.21 -3.45 2.99
N ILE A 296 -18.48 -3.54 4.10
CA ILE A 296 -17.20 -2.85 4.29
C ILE A 296 -16.21 -3.27 3.20
N LYS A 297 -16.11 -4.57 2.91
CA LYS A 297 -15.27 -5.11 1.83
C LYS A 297 -15.58 -4.44 0.49
N GLU A 298 -16.86 -4.34 0.11
CA GLU A 298 -17.28 -3.72 -1.15
C GLU A 298 -16.97 -2.21 -1.18
N VAL A 299 -17.34 -1.49 -0.12
CA VAL A 299 -17.13 -0.04 -0.02
C VAL A 299 -15.65 0.29 -0.08
N VAL A 300 -14.80 -0.44 0.64
CA VAL A 300 -13.36 -0.23 0.70
C VAL A 300 -12.62 -0.82 -0.52
N GLY A 301 -13.25 -1.75 -1.26
CA GLY A 301 -12.69 -2.37 -2.46
C GLY A 301 -11.61 -3.42 -2.14
N TRP A 302 -11.89 -4.31 -1.20
CA TRP A 302 -11.04 -5.49 -0.91
C TRP A 302 -11.47 -6.71 -1.70
N GLU A 303 -10.55 -7.65 -1.90
CA GLU A 303 -10.82 -8.91 -2.60
C GLU A 303 -11.38 -9.96 -1.64
N SER A 304 -10.96 -9.94 -0.38
CA SER A 304 -11.35 -10.94 0.61
C SER A 304 -11.84 -10.30 1.91
N ILE A 305 -12.68 -11.04 2.64
CA ILE A 305 -13.25 -10.62 3.93
C ILE A 305 -12.17 -10.64 5.02
N GLU A 306 -11.18 -11.54 4.93
CA GLU A 306 -10.08 -11.60 5.91
C GLU A 306 -9.34 -10.27 6.01
N MET A 307 -9.35 -9.47 4.92
CA MET A 307 -8.79 -8.12 4.98
C MET A 307 -9.56 -7.21 5.93
N VAL A 308 -10.87 -7.37 6.08
CA VAL A 308 -11.67 -6.58 7.04
C VAL A 308 -11.24 -6.93 8.47
N GLN A 309 -11.05 -8.21 8.75
CA GLN A 309 -10.67 -8.69 10.10
C GLN A 309 -9.31 -8.18 10.56
N ILE A 310 -8.34 -7.99 9.63
CA ILE A 310 -7.03 -7.39 9.94
C ILE A 310 -7.17 -5.93 10.43
N TYR A 311 -8.25 -5.25 10.02
CA TYR A 311 -8.53 -3.86 10.35
C TYR A 311 -9.59 -3.71 11.44
N ASN A 312 -10.22 -4.80 11.85
CA ASN A 312 -11.18 -4.81 12.94
C ASN A 312 -10.42 -5.04 14.27
N ASP A 313 -9.96 -3.95 14.89
CA ASP A 313 -9.25 -3.98 16.17
C ASP A 313 -10.20 -4.13 17.38
N ARG A 314 -11.47 -4.57 17.14
CA ARG A 314 -12.44 -4.82 18.20
C ARG A 314 -12.10 -6.08 18.99
N SER A 315 -12.29 -6.02 20.29
CA SER A 315 -12.35 -7.23 21.10
C SER A 315 -13.60 -8.07 20.74
N THR A 316 -13.56 -9.35 21.06
CA THR A 316 -14.73 -10.22 20.91
C THR A 316 -15.88 -9.70 21.78
N GLU A 317 -15.59 -9.17 22.96
CA GLU A 317 -16.53 -8.58 23.90
C GLU A 317 -17.23 -7.36 23.33
N ASP A 318 -16.47 -6.39 22.80
CA ASP A 318 -17.04 -5.21 22.12
C ASP A 318 -17.95 -5.59 20.96
N THR A 319 -17.57 -6.65 20.23
CA THR A 319 -18.39 -7.15 19.11
C THR A 319 -19.69 -7.79 19.62
N LEU A 320 -19.63 -8.58 20.67
CA LEU A 320 -20.81 -9.22 21.26
C LEU A 320 -21.74 -8.18 21.89
N ASP A 321 -21.21 -7.18 22.59
CA ASP A 321 -21.99 -6.09 23.20
C ASP A 321 -22.79 -5.27 22.18
N MET A 322 -22.38 -5.28 20.91
CA MET A 322 -23.15 -4.63 19.84
C MET A 322 -24.44 -5.37 19.48
N TYR A 323 -24.45 -6.69 19.66
CA TYR A 323 -25.56 -7.56 19.24
C TYR A 323 -26.37 -8.12 20.40
N PHE A 324 -25.82 -8.12 21.62
CA PHE A 324 -26.47 -8.67 22.79
C PHE A 324 -26.60 -7.64 23.91
N GLY A 325 -27.68 -7.65 24.64
CA GLY A 325 -27.97 -6.86 25.82
C GLY A 325 -28.68 -7.68 26.88
N GLU A 326 -29.08 -7.05 27.96
CA GLU A 326 -29.74 -7.72 29.10
C GLU A 326 -31.00 -8.51 28.65
N ASP A 327 -31.70 -8.00 27.63
CA ASP A 327 -32.92 -8.61 27.09
C ASP A 327 -32.69 -9.56 25.88
N GLY A 328 -31.43 -9.92 25.59
CA GLY A 328 -31.07 -10.82 24.48
C GLY A 328 -30.53 -10.07 23.26
N ILE A 329 -30.99 -10.40 22.04
CA ILE A 329 -30.48 -9.79 20.80
C ILE A 329 -31.02 -8.36 20.67
N LYS A 330 -30.10 -7.38 20.56
CA LYS A 330 -30.44 -5.98 20.31
C LYS A 330 -31.00 -5.81 18.90
N ILE A 331 -32.22 -5.31 18.78
CA ILE A 331 -32.77 -4.85 17.51
C ILE A 331 -32.10 -3.51 17.20
N ARG A 332 -31.27 -3.46 16.15
CA ARG A 332 -30.63 -2.20 15.71
C ARG A 332 -31.63 -1.36 14.94
N GLU A 333 -31.79 -0.12 15.36
CA GLU A 333 -32.32 0.91 14.45
C GLU A 333 -31.34 1.09 13.30
N GLN A 334 -31.86 1.09 12.06
CA GLN A 334 -31.02 1.31 10.88
C GLN A 334 -30.53 2.75 10.91
N THR A 335 -29.27 2.95 11.28
CA THR A 335 -28.59 4.26 11.13
C THR A 335 -28.47 4.55 9.65
N LYS A 336 -29.01 5.68 9.21
CA LYS A 336 -28.86 6.09 7.80
C LYS A 336 -27.42 6.47 7.52
N LEU A 337 -26.90 6.09 6.35
CA LEU A 337 -25.55 6.47 5.90
C LEU A 337 -25.37 8.01 5.86
N SER A 338 -26.48 8.77 5.79
CA SER A 338 -26.50 10.23 5.86
C SER A 338 -26.15 10.81 7.24
N ASP A 339 -26.18 9.98 8.28
CA ASP A 339 -25.91 10.38 9.65
C ASP A 339 -24.45 10.08 10.05
N LEU A 340 -23.71 9.55 9.09
CA LEU A 340 -22.27 9.35 9.06
C LEU A 340 -21.60 10.60 8.51
#